data_8e800f47049b855b1f5a1459c9e3f8ca
#
_entry.id   8e800f47049b855b1f5a1459c9e3f8ca
#
_cell.length_a   1.000
_cell.length_b   1.000
_cell.length_c   1.000
_cell.angle_alpha   90.00
_cell.angle_beta   90.00
_cell.angle_gamma   90.00
#
_symmetry.space_group_name_H-M   'P 1'
#
loop_
_entity.id
_entity.type
_entity.pdbx_description
1 polymer ?
#
loop_
_entity_poly.entity_id
_entity_poly.type
_entity_poly.pdbx_seq_one_letter_code
_entity_poly.pdbx_strand_id
1 'polypeptide(L)'
;MPDEGKAKKKGLLQRPVLLSVLALGCIVGVIGGVLWWLYERQFESTDDAFVDTHIVRLAPQVAGRVVQVLANDNALVQENAPLVSIDSAGLESQVAQVRAQVAQAQSEIDSARSEILVDQRAYQQALAEVVSAQAAAAKASADLMRFRSLQQLNPSAVAQQQIDDATTAVVQTAAQVQSAQRAAQTRAAQTAMARTQVSSSLEQLHAAQAQLQSAGINLGYTLIVAPVSGHVADSTVAVGDYVSPGTQMMAIIPLTLWITANFKETQLPLMRPGQAVSIKVDACPGDQMSGHVDSIQRGAGQAFAILPPQNATGNYVKVVQRVPVKIDFDRLPPDCPLGPGMSVEPTVRVR
;
A
#
# COMPACT_ATOMS: atom_id res chain seq x y z
N MET A 1 80.91 48.64 -67.45
CA MET A 1 79.51 48.44 -67.09
C MET A 1 79.35 46.99 -66.76
N PRO A 2 79.11 46.61 -65.49
CA PRO A 2 79.10 45.22 -65.07
C PRO A 2 77.72 44.59 -65.20
N ASP A 3 77.71 43.37 -65.59
CA ASP A 3 76.61 42.44 -65.81
C ASP A 3 76.06 41.93 -64.51
N GLU A 4 74.75 42.12 -64.25
CA GLU A 4 74.06 41.58 -63.00
C GLU A 4 73.60 40.16 -63.20
N GLY A 5 74.37 39.23 -62.62
CA GLY A 5 73.98 37.85 -62.53
C GLY A 5 72.75 37.58 -61.71
N LYS A 6 71.58 37.22 -62.30
CA LYS A 6 70.37 36.76 -61.63
C LYS A 6 70.55 35.36 -60.99
N ALA A 7 70.72 35.36 -59.70
CA ALA A 7 70.63 34.15 -58.93
C ALA A 7 69.20 33.60 -58.94
N LYS A 8 68.99 32.44 -59.61
CA LYS A 8 67.77 31.68 -59.58
C LYS A 8 67.61 31.06 -58.22
N LYS A 9 66.66 31.55 -57.38
CA LYS A 9 66.18 30.86 -56.17
C LYS A 9 65.54 29.53 -56.57
N LYS A 10 66.24 28.41 -56.30
CA LYS A 10 65.65 27.09 -56.43
C LYS A 10 64.51 26.95 -55.42
N GLY A 11 63.28 26.82 -55.92
CA GLY A 11 62.08 26.72 -55.11
C GLY A 11 62.16 25.52 -54.16
N LEU A 12 61.65 25.66 -52.93
CA LEU A 12 61.60 24.64 -51.88
C LEU A 12 60.99 23.30 -52.36
N LEU A 13 60.23 23.31 -53.42
CA LEU A 13 59.60 22.15 -54.07
C LEU A 13 60.52 21.17 -54.82
N GLN A 14 61.82 21.53 -55.07
CA GLN A 14 62.76 20.74 -55.84
C GLN A 14 63.70 19.85 -54.97
N ARG A 15 63.51 19.78 -53.64
CA ARG A 15 64.28 18.89 -52.78
C ARG A 15 63.44 17.63 -52.51
N PRO A 16 63.75 16.46 -53.15
CA PRO A 16 62.94 15.25 -53.00
C PRO A 16 62.86 14.72 -51.56
N VAL A 17 63.88 14.97 -50.75
CA VAL A 17 63.91 14.61 -49.33
C VAL A 17 62.95 15.44 -48.50
N LEU A 18 62.82 16.75 -48.83
CA LEU A 18 61.90 17.67 -48.12
C LEU A 18 60.44 17.33 -48.43
N LEU A 19 60.16 16.96 -49.65
CA LEU A 19 58.84 16.50 -50.14
C LEU A 19 58.45 15.16 -49.51
N SER A 20 59.42 14.23 -49.39
CA SER A 20 59.15 12.91 -48.73
C SER A 20 58.91 13.04 -47.23
N VAL A 21 59.64 13.92 -46.52
CA VAL A 21 59.39 14.25 -45.08
C VAL A 21 58.07 14.92 -44.88
N LEU A 22 57.68 15.85 -45.75
CA LEU A 22 56.33 16.51 -45.69
C LEU A 22 55.22 15.51 -45.99
N ALA A 23 55.39 14.64 -46.98
CA ALA A 23 54.42 13.59 -47.28
C ALA A 23 54.25 12.57 -46.14
N LEU A 24 55.37 12.17 -45.49
CA LEU A 24 55.32 11.30 -44.29
C LEU A 24 54.64 11.97 -43.13
N GLY A 25 54.89 13.26 -42.88
CA GLY A 25 54.20 14.04 -41.85
C GLY A 25 52.66 14.15 -42.07
N CYS A 26 52.29 14.40 -43.37
CA CYS A 26 50.86 14.37 -43.73
C CYS A 26 50.19 13.02 -43.53
N ILE A 27 50.88 11.91 -43.88
CA ILE A 27 50.37 10.53 -43.69
C ILE A 27 50.17 10.24 -42.20
N VAL A 28 51.15 10.56 -41.34
CA VAL A 28 51.07 10.42 -39.89
C VAL A 28 49.94 11.28 -39.31
N GLY A 29 49.79 12.52 -39.78
CA GLY A 29 48.70 13.41 -39.38
C GLY A 29 47.30 12.87 -39.76
N VAL A 30 47.17 12.34 -40.99
CA VAL A 30 45.90 11.71 -41.44
C VAL A 30 45.60 10.47 -40.66
N ILE A 31 46.60 9.59 -40.42
CA ILE A 31 46.41 8.39 -39.59
C ILE A 31 46.01 8.78 -38.16
N GLY A 32 46.72 9.71 -37.55
CA GLY A 32 46.37 10.25 -36.20
C GLY A 32 44.98 10.84 -36.16
N GLY A 33 44.60 11.63 -37.18
CA GLY A 33 43.24 12.21 -37.28
C GLY A 33 42.14 11.13 -37.42
N VAL A 34 42.40 10.13 -38.27
CA VAL A 34 41.47 9.00 -38.44
C VAL A 34 41.33 8.16 -37.15
N LEU A 35 42.44 7.88 -36.46
CA LEU A 35 42.40 7.15 -35.19
C LEU A 35 41.68 7.95 -34.11
N TRP A 36 41.94 9.26 -34.00
CA TRP A 36 41.23 10.13 -33.09
C TRP A 36 39.73 10.22 -33.40
N TRP A 37 39.35 10.35 -34.67
CA TRP A 37 37.97 10.36 -35.11
C TRP A 37 37.23 9.03 -34.83
N LEU A 38 37.92 7.88 -35.03
CA LEU A 38 37.41 6.54 -34.70
C LEU A 38 37.21 6.37 -33.19
N TYR A 39 38.10 6.96 -32.38
CA TYR A 39 37.96 6.94 -30.92
C TYR A 39 36.79 7.78 -30.45
N GLU A 40 36.64 8.99 -30.97
CA GLU A 40 35.56 9.94 -30.57
C GLU A 40 34.17 9.38 -30.94
N ARG A 41 34.05 8.64 -32.03
CA ARG A 41 32.81 7.97 -32.45
C ARG A 41 32.37 6.83 -31.53
N GLN A 42 33.18 6.45 -30.55
CA GLN A 42 32.81 5.41 -29.57
C GLN A 42 31.99 6.00 -28.41
N PHE A 43 31.87 7.31 -28.32
CA PHE A 43 31.24 7.99 -27.20
C PHE A 43 30.10 8.89 -27.69
N GLU A 44 28.98 8.82 -26.96
CA GLU A 44 27.86 9.74 -27.14
C GLU A 44 27.63 10.48 -25.83
N SER A 45 27.58 11.80 -25.87
CA SER A 45 27.35 12.63 -24.69
C SER A 45 26.17 13.58 -24.87
N THR A 46 25.61 14.01 -23.76
CA THR A 46 24.57 15.06 -23.73
C THR A 46 24.81 15.99 -22.53
N ASP A 47 24.53 17.25 -22.74
CA ASP A 47 24.49 18.32 -21.74
C ASP A 47 23.09 18.50 -21.13
N ASP A 48 22.07 17.88 -21.73
CA ASP A 48 20.69 17.90 -21.27
C ASP A 48 20.40 16.65 -20.43
N ALA A 49 20.99 16.60 -19.25
CA ALA A 49 20.80 15.52 -18.30
C ALA A 49 20.80 16.06 -16.87
N PHE A 50 19.98 15.43 -16.04
CA PHE A 50 19.84 15.82 -14.63
C PHE A 50 19.66 14.57 -13.74
N VAL A 51 20.06 14.74 -12.50
CA VAL A 51 19.78 13.74 -11.44
C VAL A 51 18.28 13.74 -11.17
N ASP A 52 17.71 12.57 -11.03
CA ASP A 52 16.27 12.39 -10.78
C ASP A 52 16.05 11.36 -9.67
N THR A 53 14.87 11.37 -9.07
CA THR A 53 14.42 10.40 -8.05
C THR A 53 12.91 10.44 -7.88
N HIS A 54 12.34 9.42 -7.26
CA HIS A 54 10.95 9.43 -6.84
C HIS A 54 10.75 10.24 -5.57
N ILE A 55 10.57 11.56 -5.70
CA ILE A 55 10.30 12.44 -4.57
C ILE A 55 9.00 12.02 -3.89
N VAL A 56 9.08 11.69 -2.61
CA VAL A 56 7.91 11.30 -1.79
C VAL A 56 7.38 12.55 -1.08
N ARG A 57 6.21 13.04 -1.52
CA ARG A 57 5.53 14.16 -0.88
C ARG A 57 4.65 13.66 0.25
N LEU A 58 4.82 14.25 1.44
CA LEU A 58 4.08 13.89 2.64
C LEU A 58 2.95 14.89 2.88
N ALA A 59 1.75 14.34 3.07
CA ALA A 59 0.57 15.08 3.47
C ALA A 59 -0.10 14.38 4.65
N PRO A 60 -0.70 15.13 5.60
CA PRO A 60 -1.41 14.55 6.72
C PRO A 60 -2.67 13.82 6.24
N GLN A 61 -3.06 12.78 6.93
CA GLN A 61 -4.30 12.04 6.68
C GLN A 61 -5.44 12.49 7.62
N VAL A 62 -5.09 13.20 8.69
CA VAL A 62 -6.04 13.82 9.65
C VAL A 62 -5.77 15.30 9.77
N ALA A 63 -6.83 16.06 10.04
CA ALA A 63 -6.71 17.49 10.32
C ALA A 63 -6.37 17.71 11.78
N GLY A 64 -5.53 18.73 12.05
CA GLY A 64 -5.20 19.10 13.43
C GLY A 64 -4.08 20.14 13.49
N ARG A 65 -3.78 20.58 14.71
CA ARG A 65 -2.67 21.49 14.99
C ARG A 65 -1.37 20.70 15.11
N VAL A 66 -0.30 21.18 14.51
CA VAL A 66 1.05 20.63 14.68
C VAL A 66 1.57 20.98 16.08
N VAL A 67 1.89 19.94 16.84
CA VAL A 67 2.45 20.07 18.19
C VAL A 67 3.95 20.11 18.15
N GLN A 68 4.55 19.27 17.27
CA GLN A 68 6.00 19.15 17.18
C GLN A 68 6.42 18.79 15.77
N VAL A 69 7.50 19.40 15.29
CA VAL A 69 8.26 19.03 14.11
C VAL A 69 9.58 18.41 14.59
N LEU A 70 9.77 17.13 14.30
CA LEU A 70 10.88 16.31 14.81
C LEU A 70 12.06 16.24 13.83
N ALA A 71 11.78 16.39 12.53
CA ALA A 71 12.76 16.36 11.47
C ALA A 71 13.05 17.78 10.96
N ASN A 72 14.32 18.15 10.96
CA ASN A 72 14.78 19.42 10.38
C ASN A 72 14.93 19.29 8.84
N ASP A 73 14.90 20.43 8.15
CA ASP A 73 15.23 20.47 6.73
C ASP A 73 16.64 19.91 6.48
N ASN A 74 16.77 19.19 5.38
CA ASN A 74 17.99 18.52 4.93
C ASN A 74 18.52 17.40 5.86
N ALA A 75 17.79 17.07 6.94
CA ALA A 75 18.17 15.97 7.81
C ALA A 75 17.99 14.62 7.10
N LEU A 76 18.94 13.71 7.31
CA LEU A 76 18.82 12.32 6.93
C LEU A 76 17.88 11.60 7.90
N VAL A 77 16.81 11.00 7.38
CA VAL A 77 15.84 10.22 8.16
C VAL A 77 15.79 8.79 7.67
N GLN A 78 15.55 7.87 8.58
CA GLN A 78 15.33 6.46 8.27
C GLN A 78 13.83 6.20 8.04
N GLU A 79 13.53 5.12 7.34
CA GLU A 79 12.17 4.62 7.22
C GLU A 79 11.52 4.43 8.60
N ASN A 80 10.26 4.82 8.75
CA ASN A 80 9.47 4.85 9.99
C ASN A 80 9.96 5.82 11.06
N ALA A 81 10.94 6.70 10.77
CA ALA A 81 11.32 7.77 11.69
C ALA A 81 10.18 8.78 11.85
N PRO A 82 9.86 9.22 13.08
CA PRO A 82 8.83 10.23 13.30
C PRO A 82 9.29 11.60 12.80
N LEU A 83 8.43 12.27 12.01
CA LEU A 83 8.72 13.55 11.38
C LEU A 83 7.92 14.70 11.98
N VAL A 84 6.62 14.51 12.13
CA VAL A 84 5.69 15.53 12.64
C VAL A 84 4.68 14.88 13.56
N SER A 85 4.35 15.55 14.67
CA SER A 85 3.27 15.16 15.57
C SER A 85 2.16 16.20 15.50
N ILE A 86 0.94 15.72 15.24
CA ILE A 86 -0.31 16.48 15.27
C ILE A 86 -0.99 16.25 16.61
N ASP A 87 -1.76 17.21 17.09
CA ASP A 87 -2.52 17.12 18.34
C ASP A 87 -3.45 15.91 18.33
N SER A 88 -3.21 14.97 19.24
CA SER A 88 -3.92 13.70 19.35
C SER A 88 -5.08 13.73 20.34
N ALA A 89 -5.19 14.78 21.19
CA ALA A 89 -6.11 14.78 22.35
C ALA A 89 -7.57 14.50 21.98
N GLY A 90 -8.06 15.06 20.87
CA GLY A 90 -9.41 14.80 20.37
C GLY A 90 -9.61 13.36 19.92
N LEU A 91 -8.62 12.80 19.21
CA LEU A 91 -8.66 11.42 18.68
C LEU A 91 -8.45 10.38 19.79
N GLU A 92 -7.62 10.67 20.79
CA GLU A 92 -7.48 9.85 22.00
C GLU A 92 -8.82 9.76 22.77
N SER A 93 -9.51 10.89 22.93
CA SER A 93 -10.84 10.93 23.52
C SER A 93 -11.84 10.10 22.72
N GLN A 94 -11.78 10.17 21.39
CA GLN A 94 -12.62 9.35 20.49
C GLN A 94 -12.32 7.85 20.65
N VAL A 95 -11.06 7.45 20.72
CA VAL A 95 -10.66 6.05 20.99
C VAL A 95 -11.18 5.59 22.35
N ALA A 96 -11.06 6.42 23.40
CA ALA A 96 -11.58 6.10 24.73
C ALA A 96 -13.10 5.91 24.73
N GLN A 97 -13.83 6.77 24.03
CA GLN A 97 -15.29 6.67 23.89
C GLN A 97 -15.70 5.37 23.18
N VAL A 98 -15.09 5.06 22.05
CA VAL A 98 -15.41 3.82 21.29
C VAL A 98 -14.99 2.58 22.07
N ARG A 99 -13.89 2.64 22.83
CA ARG A 99 -13.49 1.54 23.74
C ARG A 99 -14.55 1.26 24.80
N ALA A 100 -15.18 2.31 25.34
CA ALA A 100 -16.30 2.15 26.27
C ALA A 100 -17.52 1.49 25.61
N GLN A 101 -17.80 1.79 24.33
CA GLN A 101 -18.87 1.14 23.56
C GLN A 101 -18.58 -0.36 23.36
N VAL A 102 -17.32 -0.74 23.08
CA VAL A 102 -16.92 -2.16 23.01
C VAL A 102 -17.15 -2.86 24.34
N ALA A 103 -16.79 -2.23 25.47
CA ALA A 103 -17.02 -2.79 26.79
C ALA A 103 -18.52 -2.95 27.11
N GLN A 104 -19.35 -1.98 26.69
CA GLN A 104 -20.81 -2.09 26.81
C GLN A 104 -21.36 -3.27 26.01
N ALA A 105 -21.00 -3.40 24.71
CA ALA A 105 -21.43 -4.50 23.86
C ALA A 105 -21.00 -5.87 24.43
N GLN A 106 -19.83 -5.95 25.06
CA GLN A 106 -19.38 -7.16 25.74
C GLN A 106 -20.27 -7.49 26.95
N SER A 107 -20.64 -6.50 27.73
CA SER A 107 -21.55 -6.69 28.88
C SER A 107 -22.95 -7.13 28.45
N GLU A 108 -23.43 -6.66 27.30
CA GLU A 108 -24.71 -7.08 26.72
C GLU A 108 -24.70 -8.56 26.32
N ILE A 109 -23.57 -9.07 25.78
CA ILE A 109 -23.39 -10.49 25.49
C ILE A 109 -23.43 -11.31 26.77
N ASP A 110 -22.75 -10.88 27.83
CA ASP A 110 -22.71 -11.60 29.10
C ASP A 110 -24.08 -11.65 29.77
N SER A 111 -24.86 -10.57 29.66
CA SER A 111 -26.27 -10.52 30.04
C SER A 111 -27.13 -11.50 29.26
N ALA A 112 -27.04 -11.50 27.93
CA ALA A 112 -27.79 -12.38 27.07
C ALA A 112 -27.43 -13.86 27.26
N ARG A 113 -26.16 -14.18 27.56
CA ARG A 113 -25.71 -15.52 27.94
C ARG A 113 -26.31 -15.99 29.26
N SER A 114 -26.43 -15.08 30.22
CA SER A 114 -27.05 -15.37 31.51
C SER A 114 -28.55 -15.70 31.34
N GLU A 115 -29.25 -15.01 30.47
CA GLU A 115 -30.62 -15.28 30.12
C GLU A 115 -30.83 -16.65 29.50
N ILE A 116 -29.92 -17.10 28.59
CA ILE A 116 -29.95 -18.46 28.07
C ILE A 116 -29.92 -19.50 29.19
N LEU A 117 -29.10 -19.29 30.24
CA LEU A 117 -29.00 -20.23 31.37
C LEU A 117 -30.29 -20.28 32.15
N VAL A 118 -30.99 -19.18 32.35
CA VAL A 118 -32.29 -19.11 33.00
C VAL A 118 -33.33 -19.87 32.17
N ASP A 119 -33.42 -19.59 30.89
CA ASP A 119 -34.35 -20.23 29.97
C ASP A 119 -34.10 -21.75 29.82
N GLN A 120 -32.83 -22.18 29.79
CA GLN A 120 -32.49 -23.59 29.79
C GLN A 120 -32.98 -24.31 31.05
N ARG A 121 -32.84 -23.70 32.24
CA ARG A 121 -33.37 -24.27 33.50
C ARG A 121 -34.88 -24.35 33.47
N ALA A 122 -35.57 -23.31 33.00
CA ALA A 122 -37.02 -23.32 32.83
C ALA A 122 -37.51 -24.41 31.85
N TYR A 123 -36.76 -24.64 30.78
CA TYR A 123 -37.03 -25.74 29.82
C TYR A 123 -36.84 -27.11 30.49
N GLN A 124 -35.76 -27.34 31.28
CA GLN A 124 -35.55 -28.56 32.01
C GLN A 124 -36.67 -28.84 33.04
N GLN A 125 -37.14 -27.82 33.72
CA GLN A 125 -38.29 -27.90 34.61
C GLN A 125 -39.55 -28.34 33.84
N ALA A 126 -39.86 -27.75 32.71
CA ALA A 126 -40.98 -28.11 31.86
C ALA A 126 -40.88 -29.56 31.34
N LEU A 127 -39.69 -30.04 31.03
CA LEU A 127 -39.48 -31.46 30.68
C LEU A 127 -39.77 -32.41 31.84
N ALA A 128 -39.38 -32.05 33.08
CA ALA A 128 -39.74 -32.84 34.26
C ALA A 128 -41.26 -32.91 34.47
N GLU A 129 -42.00 -31.82 34.17
CA GLU A 129 -43.46 -31.79 34.22
C GLU A 129 -44.08 -32.77 33.17
N VAL A 130 -43.51 -32.82 31.97
CA VAL A 130 -43.93 -33.80 30.93
C VAL A 130 -43.75 -35.21 31.45
N VAL A 131 -42.61 -35.56 32.08
CA VAL A 131 -42.36 -36.87 32.63
C VAL A 131 -43.35 -37.21 33.74
N SER A 132 -43.67 -36.26 34.61
CA SER A 132 -44.68 -36.41 35.67
C SER A 132 -46.08 -36.68 35.07
N ALA A 133 -46.49 -35.89 34.11
CA ALA A 133 -47.78 -36.09 33.41
C ALA A 133 -47.85 -37.42 32.68
N GLN A 134 -46.76 -37.86 32.04
CA GLN A 134 -46.70 -39.20 31.41
C GLN A 134 -46.80 -40.34 32.39
N ALA A 135 -46.19 -40.22 33.57
CA ALA A 135 -46.31 -41.23 34.62
C ALA A 135 -47.75 -41.32 35.14
N ALA A 136 -48.43 -40.16 35.30
CA ALA A 136 -49.86 -40.15 35.69
C ALA A 136 -50.77 -40.80 34.61
N ALA A 137 -50.53 -40.51 33.32
CA ALA A 137 -51.25 -41.10 32.22
C ALA A 137 -51.02 -42.62 32.10
N ALA A 138 -49.74 -43.05 32.31
CA ALA A 138 -49.42 -44.47 32.33
C ALA A 138 -50.14 -45.23 33.48
N LYS A 139 -50.23 -44.63 34.69
CA LYS A 139 -50.99 -45.18 35.79
C LYS A 139 -52.48 -45.26 35.46
N ALA A 140 -53.10 -44.19 34.96
CA ALA A 140 -54.51 -44.18 34.61
C ALA A 140 -54.85 -45.24 33.53
N SER A 141 -54.00 -45.39 32.53
CA SER A 141 -54.18 -46.40 31.47
C SER A 141 -54.05 -47.83 32.01
N ALA A 142 -53.08 -48.10 32.94
CA ALA A 142 -52.94 -49.38 33.59
C ALA A 142 -54.13 -49.76 34.47
N ASP A 143 -54.67 -48.78 35.21
CA ASP A 143 -55.86 -48.94 36.02
C ASP A 143 -57.10 -49.27 35.19
N LEU A 144 -57.31 -48.57 34.07
CA LEU A 144 -58.40 -48.85 33.10
C LEU A 144 -58.22 -50.25 32.50
N MET A 145 -57.06 -50.66 32.07
CA MET A 145 -56.76 -52.01 31.56
C MET A 145 -57.11 -53.10 32.66
N ARG A 146 -56.72 -52.85 33.89
CA ARG A 146 -57.01 -53.73 35.00
C ARG A 146 -58.51 -53.88 35.21
N PHE A 147 -59.25 -52.78 35.29
CA PHE A 147 -60.72 -52.81 35.46
C PHE A 147 -61.43 -53.53 34.30
N ARG A 148 -61.01 -53.29 33.06
CA ARG A 148 -61.58 -53.96 31.85
C ARG A 148 -61.27 -55.48 31.90
N SER A 149 -60.07 -55.90 32.27
CA SER A 149 -59.74 -57.32 32.36
C SER A 149 -60.52 -58.08 33.49
N LEU A 150 -60.75 -57.40 34.64
CA LEU A 150 -61.57 -57.91 35.69
C LEU A 150 -63.04 -58.09 35.32
N GLN A 151 -63.59 -57.11 34.61
CA GLN A 151 -64.97 -57.13 34.04
C GLN A 151 -65.11 -58.30 33.05
N GLN A 152 -64.11 -58.58 32.21
CA GLN A 152 -64.15 -59.71 31.27
C GLN A 152 -64.10 -61.05 31.97
N LEU A 153 -63.42 -61.19 33.12
CA LEU A 153 -63.37 -62.41 33.89
C LEU A 153 -64.62 -62.60 34.71
N ASN A 154 -65.16 -61.53 35.30
CA ASN A 154 -66.42 -61.61 36.07
C ASN A 154 -67.17 -60.27 35.95
N PRO A 155 -68.27 -60.17 35.14
CA PRO A 155 -69.05 -58.92 34.90
C PRO A 155 -69.54 -58.27 36.20
N SER A 156 -69.70 -59.01 37.30
CA SER A 156 -70.17 -58.44 38.59
C SER A 156 -69.03 -57.89 39.44
N ALA A 157 -67.73 -58.14 39.10
CA ALA A 157 -66.57 -57.76 39.92
C ALA A 157 -66.24 -56.27 39.88
N VAL A 158 -66.70 -55.50 38.88
CA VAL A 158 -66.39 -54.04 38.68
C VAL A 158 -67.69 -53.37 38.34
N ALA A 159 -68.02 -52.26 39.01
CA ALA A 159 -69.16 -51.39 38.62
C ALA A 159 -68.86 -50.63 37.33
N GLN A 160 -69.89 -50.50 36.48
CA GLN A 160 -69.75 -49.73 35.20
C GLN A 160 -69.21 -48.27 35.45
N GLN A 161 -69.68 -47.66 36.54
CA GLN A 161 -69.22 -46.34 36.97
C GLN A 161 -67.67 -46.28 37.17
N GLN A 162 -67.05 -47.33 37.73
CA GLN A 162 -65.57 -47.38 37.90
C GLN A 162 -64.84 -47.44 36.58
N ILE A 163 -65.38 -48.06 35.55
CA ILE A 163 -64.82 -48.10 34.20
C ILE A 163 -64.98 -46.74 33.51
N ASP A 164 -66.13 -46.09 33.68
CA ASP A 164 -66.39 -44.78 33.12
C ASP A 164 -65.49 -43.71 33.78
N ASP A 165 -65.32 -43.77 35.10
CA ASP A 165 -64.38 -42.91 35.83
C ASP A 165 -62.94 -43.12 35.38
N ALA A 166 -62.49 -44.39 35.25
CA ALA A 166 -61.15 -44.70 34.77
C ALA A 166 -60.94 -44.28 33.32
N THR A 167 -61.97 -44.39 32.47
CA THR A 167 -61.92 -43.88 31.07
C THR A 167 -61.77 -42.37 31.05
N THR A 168 -62.53 -41.66 31.88
CA THR A 168 -62.44 -40.21 32.02
C THR A 168 -61.05 -39.81 32.53
N ALA A 169 -60.48 -40.52 33.50
CA ALA A 169 -59.14 -40.29 34.05
C ALA A 169 -58.06 -40.43 32.95
N VAL A 170 -58.18 -41.45 32.06
CA VAL A 170 -57.24 -41.60 30.91
C VAL A 170 -57.32 -40.42 29.97
N VAL A 171 -58.52 -39.94 29.64
CA VAL A 171 -58.70 -38.77 28.73
C VAL A 171 -58.14 -37.52 29.40
N GLN A 172 -58.40 -37.29 30.66
CA GLN A 172 -57.87 -36.12 31.42
C GLN A 172 -56.36 -36.14 31.52
N THR A 173 -55.74 -37.26 31.86
CA THR A 173 -54.28 -37.35 31.96
C THR A 173 -53.60 -37.27 30.58
N ALA A 174 -54.20 -37.79 29.53
CA ALA A 174 -53.71 -37.61 28.15
C ALA A 174 -53.71 -36.13 27.74
N ALA A 175 -54.76 -35.40 28.05
CA ALA A 175 -54.87 -33.94 27.82
C ALA A 175 -53.80 -33.18 28.63
N GLN A 176 -53.49 -33.65 29.88
CA GLN A 176 -52.46 -33.07 30.71
C GLN A 176 -51.05 -33.27 30.16
N VAL A 177 -50.78 -34.49 29.62
CA VAL A 177 -49.51 -34.75 28.87
C VAL A 177 -49.37 -33.80 27.69
N GLN A 178 -50.41 -33.65 26.91
CA GLN A 178 -50.38 -32.72 25.73
C GLN A 178 -50.13 -31.27 26.15
N SER A 179 -50.79 -30.81 27.23
CA SER A 179 -50.57 -29.46 27.78
C SER A 179 -49.11 -29.25 28.24
N ALA A 180 -48.54 -30.22 29.03
CA ALA A 180 -47.17 -30.16 29.48
C ALA A 180 -46.16 -30.17 28.31
N GLN A 181 -46.42 -30.98 27.27
CA GLN A 181 -45.60 -31.01 26.05
C GLN A 181 -45.59 -29.65 25.32
N ARG A 182 -46.75 -29.02 25.20
CA ARG A 182 -46.83 -27.68 24.59
C ARG A 182 -46.10 -26.63 25.42
N ALA A 183 -46.20 -26.69 26.72
CA ALA A 183 -45.46 -25.81 27.62
C ALA A 183 -43.94 -26.01 27.47
N ALA A 184 -43.44 -27.25 27.40
CA ALA A 184 -42.05 -27.56 27.12
C ALA A 184 -41.59 -27.02 25.75
N GLN A 185 -42.41 -27.17 24.68
CA GLN A 185 -42.12 -26.63 23.36
C GLN A 185 -42.00 -25.08 23.38
N THR A 186 -42.89 -24.41 24.14
CA THR A 186 -42.81 -22.96 24.30
C THR A 186 -41.50 -22.55 24.98
N ARG A 187 -41.06 -23.24 26.01
CA ARG A 187 -39.79 -22.99 26.69
C ARG A 187 -38.59 -23.24 25.78
N ALA A 188 -38.65 -24.31 24.98
CA ALA A 188 -37.63 -24.57 23.95
C ALA A 188 -37.51 -23.42 22.93
N ALA A 189 -38.64 -22.91 22.47
CA ALA A 189 -38.69 -21.74 21.55
C ALA A 189 -38.08 -20.49 22.21
N GLN A 190 -38.38 -20.22 23.49
CA GLN A 190 -37.79 -19.12 24.24
C GLN A 190 -36.26 -19.24 24.31
N THR A 191 -35.74 -20.43 24.66
CA THR A 191 -34.29 -20.69 24.68
C THR A 191 -33.67 -20.46 23.28
N ALA A 192 -34.37 -20.83 22.19
CA ALA A 192 -33.88 -20.57 20.83
C ALA A 192 -33.84 -19.06 20.51
N MET A 193 -34.85 -18.30 20.93
CA MET A 193 -34.87 -16.85 20.79
C MET A 193 -33.71 -16.18 21.56
N ALA A 194 -33.47 -16.60 22.82
CA ALA A 194 -32.36 -16.09 23.62
C ALA A 194 -30.99 -16.36 22.94
N ARG A 195 -30.82 -17.52 22.30
CA ARG A 195 -29.59 -17.80 21.49
C ARG A 195 -29.46 -16.87 20.30
N THR A 196 -30.55 -16.56 19.61
CA THR A 196 -30.53 -15.59 18.49
C THR A 196 -30.14 -14.21 19.00
N GLN A 197 -30.62 -13.81 20.21
CA GLN A 197 -30.23 -12.55 20.84
C GLN A 197 -28.73 -12.48 21.11
N VAL A 198 -28.11 -13.56 21.61
CA VAL A 198 -26.62 -13.60 21.77
C VAL A 198 -25.92 -13.43 20.43
N SER A 199 -26.41 -14.07 19.36
CA SER A 199 -25.84 -13.87 18.02
C SER A 199 -25.94 -12.42 17.58
N SER A 200 -27.07 -11.74 17.78
CA SER A 200 -27.26 -10.34 17.48
C SER A 200 -26.30 -9.43 18.29
N SER A 201 -26.10 -9.72 19.58
CA SER A 201 -25.18 -8.97 20.44
C SER A 201 -23.70 -9.19 20.03
N LEU A 202 -23.36 -10.38 19.52
CA LEU A 202 -22.04 -10.65 18.95
C LEU A 202 -21.76 -9.78 17.71
N GLU A 203 -22.73 -9.62 16.81
CA GLU A 203 -22.58 -8.76 15.64
C GLU A 203 -22.45 -7.28 16.05
N GLN A 204 -23.14 -6.85 17.10
CA GLN A 204 -22.97 -5.51 17.66
C GLN A 204 -21.56 -5.31 18.24
N LEU A 205 -21.01 -6.32 18.94
CA LEU A 205 -19.61 -6.29 19.41
C LEU A 205 -18.63 -6.17 18.23
N HIS A 206 -18.81 -6.96 17.17
CA HIS A 206 -17.96 -6.89 15.97
C HIS A 206 -18.02 -5.49 15.34
N ALA A 207 -19.21 -4.87 15.25
CA ALA A 207 -19.37 -3.52 14.74
C ALA A 207 -18.64 -2.48 15.62
N ALA A 208 -18.77 -2.59 16.95
CA ALA A 208 -18.06 -1.71 17.89
C ALA A 208 -16.53 -1.89 17.83
N GLN A 209 -16.05 -3.12 17.65
CA GLN A 209 -14.62 -3.41 17.46
C GLN A 209 -14.08 -2.80 16.16
N ALA A 210 -14.84 -2.88 15.05
CA ALA A 210 -14.47 -2.25 13.79
C ALA A 210 -14.37 -0.72 13.92
N GLN A 211 -15.29 -0.10 14.68
CA GLN A 211 -15.23 1.32 14.98
C GLN A 211 -14.00 1.67 15.82
N LEU A 212 -13.65 0.84 16.82
CA LEU A 212 -12.45 1.03 17.63
C LEU A 212 -11.17 0.96 16.77
N GLN A 213 -11.11 0.00 15.86
CA GLN A 213 -10.00 -0.12 14.92
C GLN A 213 -9.87 1.13 14.03
N SER A 214 -10.99 1.63 13.49
CA SER A 214 -11.01 2.86 12.67
C SER A 214 -10.55 4.09 13.48
N ALA A 215 -11.02 4.24 14.71
CA ALA A 215 -10.58 5.32 15.59
C ALA A 215 -9.08 5.20 15.92
N GLY A 216 -8.57 3.99 16.14
CA GLY A 216 -7.15 3.72 16.38
C GLY A 216 -6.27 4.05 15.17
N ILE A 217 -6.72 3.75 13.95
CA ILE A 217 -6.03 4.11 12.71
C ILE A 217 -5.94 5.64 12.58
N ASN A 218 -7.04 6.34 12.81
CA ASN A 218 -7.06 7.81 12.77
C ASN A 218 -6.14 8.43 13.83
N LEU A 219 -6.06 7.85 15.01
CA LEU A 219 -5.10 8.24 16.03
C LEU A 219 -3.65 7.98 15.55
N GLY A 220 -3.40 6.86 14.91
CA GLY A 220 -2.08 6.57 14.31
C GLY A 220 -1.63 7.62 13.29
N TYR A 221 -2.55 8.19 12.55
CA TYR A 221 -2.25 9.24 11.56
C TYR A 221 -1.86 10.60 12.17
N THR A 222 -1.95 10.78 13.47
CA THR A 222 -1.42 11.98 14.14
C THR A 222 0.10 12.00 14.20
N LEU A 223 0.75 10.85 14.14
CA LEU A 223 2.20 10.75 14.04
C LEU A 223 2.59 10.47 12.58
N ILE A 224 3.13 11.48 11.92
CA ILE A 224 3.59 11.36 10.55
C ILE A 224 5.00 10.81 10.57
N VAL A 225 5.20 9.67 9.90
CA VAL A 225 6.48 8.97 9.80
C VAL A 225 7.00 8.95 8.38
N ALA A 226 8.31 8.79 8.24
CA ALA A 226 8.98 8.66 6.93
C ALA A 226 8.63 7.30 6.29
N PRO A 227 8.01 7.26 5.10
CA PRO A 227 7.70 6.01 4.42
C PRO A 227 8.92 5.35 3.76
N VAL A 228 10.00 6.11 3.59
CA VAL A 228 11.28 5.66 3.02
C VAL A 228 12.43 6.39 3.69
N SER A 229 13.63 5.80 3.67
CA SER A 229 14.85 6.48 4.11
C SER A 229 15.30 7.50 3.07
N GLY A 230 15.71 8.70 3.52
CA GLY A 230 16.12 9.77 2.62
C GLY A 230 16.33 11.09 3.35
N HIS A 231 16.55 12.16 2.58
CA HIS A 231 16.70 13.51 3.12
C HIS A 231 15.36 14.26 3.10
N VAL A 232 15.03 14.91 4.21
CA VAL A 232 13.88 15.81 4.29
C VAL A 232 14.16 17.05 3.43
N ALA A 233 13.18 17.44 2.64
CA ALA A 233 13.24 18.64 1.80
C ALA A 233 11.87 19.35 1.78
N ASP A 234 11.87 20.64 1.45
CA ASP A 234 10.67 21.46 1.26
C ASP A 234 9.70 21.34 2.45
N SER A 235 10.22 21.47 3.68
CA SER A 235 9.39 21.53 4.88
C SER A 235 8.69 22.88 4.98
N THR A 236 7.39 22.89 4.77
CA THR A 236 6.54 24.08 4.83
C THR A 236 5.75 24.20 6.12
N VAL A 237 5.90 23.22 7.03
CA VAL A 237 5.12 23.13 8.27
C VAL A 237 5.91 23.62 9.48
N ALA A 238 5.26 24.40 10.34
CA ALA A 238 5.82 24.88 11.60
C ALA A 238 4.94 24.44 12.80
N VAL A 239 5.57 24.44 13.99
CA VAL A 239 4.84 24.18 15.24
C VAL A 239 3.77 25.24 15.44
N GLY A 240 2.54 24.81 15.67
CA GLY A 240 1.37 25.68 15.84
C GLY A 240 0.50 25.81 14.59
N ASP A 241 0.98 25.40 13.43
CA ASP A 241 0.20 25.41 12.19
C ASP A 241 -0.98 24.45 12.25
N TYR A 242 -2.04 24.79 11.55
CA TYR A 242 -3.18 23.90 11.36
C TYR A 242 -3.09 23.25 9.99
N VAL A 243 -3.00 21.91 9.97
CA VAL A 243 -2.87 21.11 8.74
C VAL A 243 -4.16 20.36 8.44
N SER A 244 -4.38 20.09 7.16
CA SER A 244 -5.56 19.38 6.64
C SER A 244 -5.15 18.28 5.67
N PRO A 245 -5.94 17.21 5.54
CA PRO A 245 -5.68 16.14 4.57
C PRO A 245 -5.46 16.67 3.16
N GLY A 246 -4.39 16.19 2.50
CA GLY A 246 -4.03 16.59 1.14
C GLY A 246 -3.15 17.84 1.03
N THR A 247 -2.91 18.58 2.10
CA THR A 247 -1.94 19.69 2.11
C THR A 247 -0.53 19.14 2.21
N GLN A 248 0.34 19.45 1.24
CA GLN A 248 1.75 19.04 1.31
C GLN A 248 2.42 19.72 2.51
N MET A 249 3.13 18.93 3.33
CA MET A 249 3.85 19.41 4.51
C MET A 249 5.35 19.42 4.32
N MET A 250 5.88 18.38 3.71
CA MET A 250 7.30 18.22 3.40
C MET A 250 7.47 17.16 2.32
N ALA A 251 8.69 17.03 1.80
CA ALA A 251 9.07 16.00 0.87
C ALA A 251 10.25 15.19 1.43
N ILE A 252 10.36 13.92 1.01
CA ILE A 252 11.55 13.10 1.24
C ILE A 252 12.18 12.80 -0.11
N ILE A 253 13.46 13.06 -0.21
CA ILE A 253 14.33 12.68 -1.32
C ILE A 253 14.96 11.35 -0.96
N PRO A 254 14.53 10.22 -1.56
CA PRO A 254 15.12 8.92 -1.32
C PRO A 254 16.61 8.88 -1.69
N LEU A 255 17.34 7.95 -1.10
CA LEU A 255 18.76 7.75 -1.42
C LEU A 255 19.00 7.08 -2.79
N THR A 256 17.95 6.54 -3.41
CA THR A 256 18.02 5.97 -4.76
C THR A 256 17.90 7.06 -5.80
N LEU A 257 19.02 7.39 -6.42
CA LEU A 257 19.12 8.41 -7.47
C LEU A 257 19.46 7.74 -8.80
N TRP A 258 18.97 8.31 -9.90
CA TRP A 258 19.36 7.99 -11.25
C TRP A 258 19.55 9.27 -12.07
N ILE A 259 20.02 9.14 -13.30
CA ILE A 259 20.11 10.25 -14.23
C ILE A 259 19.07 10.07 -15.33
N THR A 260 18.33 11.11 -15.60
CA THR A 260 17.48 11.24 -16.78
C THR A 260 18.22 12.07 -17.80
N ALA A 261 18.79 11.40 -18.83
CA ALA A 261 19.61 12.02 -19.87
C ALA A 261 18.85 12.09 -21.20
N ASN A 262 18.66 13.28 -21.72
CA ASN A 262 17.93 13.51 -22.96
C ASN A 262 18.88 13.47 -24.17
N PHE A 263 19.05 12.32 -24.79
CA PHE A 263 19.85 12.15 -26.00
C PHE A 263 19.05 12.49 -27.27
N LYS A 264 19.73 12.99 -28.29
CA LYS A 264 19.13 13.20 -29.61
C LYS A 264 18.74 11.84 -30.21
N GLU A 265 17.62 11.77 -30.91
CA GLU A 265 17.18 10.56 -31.62
C GLU A 265 18.27 9.97 -32.52
N THR A 266 19.14 10.82 -33.08
CA THR A 266 20.26 10.42 -33.94
C THR A 266 21.39 9.72 -33.20
N GLN A 267 21.49 9.85 -31.88
CA GLN A 267 22.51 9.23 -31.03
C GLN A 267 22.11 7.83 -30.54
N LEU A 268 20.81 7.49 -30.57
CA LEU A 268 20.26 6.25 -30.02
C LEU A 268 20.58 4.96 -30.80
N PRO A 269 20.85 4.94 -32.13
CA PRO A 269 20.96 3.70 -32.89
C PRO A 269 21.99 2.71 -32.34
N LEU A 270 23.04 3.21 -31.67
CA LEU A 270 24.12 2.40 -31.08
C LEU A 270 23.99 2.22 -29.58
N MET A 271 23.04 2.88 -28.96
CA MET A 271 22.84 2.85 -27.50
C MET A 271 22.05 1.61 -27.08
N ARG A 272 22.49 0.93 -26.04
CA ARG A 272 21.87 -0.30 -25.52
C ARG A 272 21.90 -0.31 -23.99
N PRO A 273 20.89 -0.89 -23.31
CA PRO A 273 20.96 -1.17 -21.87
C PRO A 273 22.22 -1.95 -21.50
N GLY A 274 22.82 -1.63 -20.36
CA GLY A 274 24.05 -2.22 -19.84
C GLY A 274 25.34 -1.57 -20.31
N GLN A 275 25.31 -0.58 -21.22
CA GLN A 275 26.50 0.14 -21.64
C GLN A 275 27.05 1.02 -20.52
N ALA A 276 28.38 1.03 -20.39
CA ALA A 276 29.09 1.85 -19.38
C ALA A 276 28.97 3.33 -19.71
N VAL A 277 28.76 4.12 -18.66
CA VAL A 277 28.62 5.58 -18.72
C VAL A 277 29.61 6.22 -17.76
N SER A 278 30.37 7.18 -18.27
CA SER A 278 31.14 8.11 -17.46
C SER A 278 30.30 9.34 -17.17
N ILE A 279 30.14 9.70 -15.90
CA ILE A 279 29.24 10.77 -15.45
C ILE A 279 30.11 11.85 -14.81
N LYS A 280 29.97 13.06 -15.34
CA LYS A 280 30.55 14.27 -14.75
C LYS A 280 29.42 15.06 -14.11
N VAL A 281 29.58 15.42 -12.85
CA VAL A 281 28.60 16.17 -12.07
C VAL A 281 29.14 17.57 -11.77
N ASP A 282 28.39 18.59 -12.09
CA ASP A 282 28.82 19.99 -11.91
C ASP A 282 29.02 20.35 -10.43
N ALA A 283 28.23 19.74 -9.54
CA ALA A 283 28.36 19.94 -8.10
C ALA A 283 29.63 19.32 -7.49
N CYS A 284 30.26 18.36 -8.17
CA CYS A 284 31.43 17.64 -7.69
C CYS A 284 32.50 17.53 -8.81
N PRO A 285 33.18 18.62 -9.17
CA PRO A 285 34.01 18.68 -10.39
C PRO A 285 35.30 17.85 -10.35
N GLY A 286 35.65 17.28 -9.17
CA GLY A 286 36.81 16.40 -9.01
C GLY A 286 36.55 14.92 -9.18
N ASP A 287 35.28 14.48 -9.14
CA ASP A 287 34.91 13.09 -9.13
C ASP A 287 34.29 12.66 -10.46
N GLN A 288 34.95 11.74 -11.14
CA GLN A 288 34.33 11.02 -12.27
C GLN A 288 33.56 9.83 -11.73
N MET A 289 32.25 9.89 -11.90
CA MET A 289 31.37 8.81 -11.46
C MET A 289 31.15 7.83 -12.61
N SER A 290 30.93 6.56 -12.27
CA SER A 290 30.56 5.52 -13.22
C SER A 290 29.09 5.13 -13.05
N GLY A 291 28.50 4.73 -14.15
CA GLY A 291 27.14 4.23 -14.19
C GLY A 291 26.93 3.38 -15.44
N HIS A 292 25.73 2.94 -15.63
CA HIS A 292 25.34 2.17 -16.81
C HIS A 292 23.96 2.60 -17.30
N VAL A 293 23.71 2.43 -18.59
CA VAL A 293 22.39 2.64 -19.19
C VAL A 293 21.44 1.56 -18.66
N ASP A 294 20.43 1.98 -17.90
CA ASP A 294 19.35 1.10 -17.44
C ASP A 294 18.34 0.86 -18.55
N SER A 295 17.75 1.93 -19.07
CA SER A 295 16.68 1.82 -20.04
C SER A 295 16.61 3.06 -20.95
N ILE A 296 16.01 2.86 -22.13
CA ILE A 296 15.74 3.93 -23.10
C ILE A 296 14.23 4.05 -23.23
N GLN A 297 13.70 5.25 -22.99
CA GLN A 297 12.27 5.51 -23.12
C GLN A 297 11.81 5.30 -24.57
N ARG A 298 10.71 4.58 -24.76
CA ARG A 298 10.14 4.34 -26.09
C ARG A 298 9.21 5.50 -26.47
N GLY A 299 9.80 6.66 -26.80
CA GLY A 299 9.08 7.86 -27.19
C GLY A 299 9.86 9.13 -26.87
N ALA A 300 9.71 10.14 -27.69
CA ALA A 300 10.31 11.46 -27.45
C ALA A 300 9.63 12.13 -26.26
N GLY A 301 10.36 12.92 -25.49
CA GLY A 301 9.83 13.62 -24.31
C GLY A 301 8.61 14.49 -24.58
N GLN A 302 8.52 15.09 -25.78
CA GLN A 302 7.36 15.90 -26.21
C GLN A 302 6.04 15.11 -26.28
N ALA A 303 6.09 13.79 -26.54
CA ALA A 303 4.88 12.96 -26.63
C ALA A 303 4.18 12.79 -25.26
N PHE A 304 4.90 13.01 -24.16
CA PHE A 304 4.43 12.89 -22.78
C PHE A 304 4.26 14.24 -22.08
N ALA A 305 4.54 15.35 -22.78
CA ALA A 305 4.35 16.70 -22.23
C ALA A 305 2.85 17.01 -22.10
N ILE A 306 2.46 17.62 -20.99
CA ILE A 306 1.07 18.06 -20.72
C ILE A 306 0.61 19.08 -21.78
N LEU A 307 1.53 19.90 -22.28
CA LEU A 307 1.30 20.87 -23.36
C LEU A 307 2.34 20.62 -24.46
N PRO A 308 2.02 19.76 -25.45
CA PRO A 308 2.92 19.55 -26.58
C PRO A 308 3.14 20.87 -27.34
N PRO A 309 4.38 21.19 -27.71
CA PRO A 309 4.65 22.42 -28.51
C PRO A 309 3.95 22.32 -29.88
N GLN A 310 3.05 23.25 -30.15
CA GLN A 310 2.38 23.36 -31.45
C GLN A 310 3.16 24.35 -32.32
N ASN A 311 3.48 23.98 -33.57
CA ASN A 311 4.07 24.87 -34.53
C ASN A 311 3.03 25.91 -34.98
N ALA A 312 3.12 27.13 -34.45
CA ALA A 312 2.14 28.22 -34.68
C ALA A 312 2.10 28.79 -36.13
N THR A 313 3.03 28.39 -37.00
CA THR A 313 3.25 29.03 -38.29
C THR A 313 2.93 28.16 -39.52
N GLY A 314 2.33 26.99 -39.39
CA GLY A 314 1.88 26.16 -40.52
C GLY A 314 2.99 25.50 -41.36
N ASN A 315 4.27 25.83 -41.18
CA ASN A 315 5.40 25.18 -41.83
C ASN A 315 5.95 24.08 -40.92
N TYR A 316 5.85 22.83 -41.38
CA TYR A 316 6.44 21.67 -40.68
C TYR A 316 7.97 21.68 -40.88
N VAL A 317 8.71 22.01 -39.83
CA VAL A 317 10.18 21.87 -39.81
C VAL A 317 10.50 20.62 -39.01
N LYS A 318 11.20 19.64 -39.61
CA LYS A 318 11.69 18.46 -38.92
C LYS A 318 12.78 18.85 -37.91
N VAL A 319 12.45 18.90 -36.63
CA VAL A 319 13.42 19.09 -35.54
C VAL A 319 13.78 17.72 -34.94
N VAL A 320 15.07 17.55 -34.67
CA VAL A 320 15.56 16.32 -33.98
C VAL A 320 14.97 16.28 -32.57
N GLN A 321 14.26 15.21 -32.29
CA GLN A 321 13.64 15.00 -30.97
C GLN A 321 14.65 14.50 -29.96
N ARG A 322 14.42 14.79 -28.68
CA ARG A 322 15.18 14.24 -27.56
C ARG A 322 14.40 13.09 -26.93
N VAL A 323 15.12 12.03 -26.60
CA VAL A 323 14.57 10.82 -25.99
C VAL A 323 15.25 10.62 -24.64
N PRO A 324 14.49 10.53 -23.54
CA PRO A 324 15.04 10.26 -22.23
C PRO A 324 15.67 8.86 -22.15
N VAL A 325 16.87 8.81 -21.63
CA VAL A 325 17.62 7.59 -21.29
C VAL A 325 17.87 7.60 -19.81
N LYS A 326 17.45 6.54 -19.10
CA LYS A 326 17.72 6.36 -17.70
C LYS A 326 19.08 5.72 -17.51
N ILE A 327 19.90 6.30 -16.67
CA ILE A 327 21.25 5.85 -16.33
C ILE A 327 21.33 5.69 -14.83
N ASP A 328 21.66 4.50 -14.36
CA ASP A 328 21.84 4.23 -12.94
C ASP A 328 23.31 4.41 -12.55
N PHE A 329 23.54 4.96 -11.36
CA PHE A 329 24.87 5.07 -10.78
C PHE A 329 25.36 3.71 -10.29
N ASP A 330 26.59 3.32 -10.62
CA ASP A 330 27.19 2.11 -10.05
C ASP A 330 27.60 2.34 -8.59
N ARG A 331 28.04 3.56 -8.28
CA ARG A 331 28.42 3.98 -6.92
C ARG A 331 28.22 5.48 -6.77
N LEU A 332 27.56 5.87 -5.69
CA LEU A 332 27.42 7.27 -5.28
C LEU A 332 28.59 7.61 -4.34
N PRO A 333 29.34 8.70 -4.57
CA PRO A 333 30.35 9.15 -3.63
C PRO A 333 29.68 9.70 -2.37
N PRO A 334 30.18 9.36 -1.16
CA PRO A 334 29.54 9.76 0.09
C PRO A 334 29.64 11.27 0.35
N ASP A 335 30.63 11.95 -0.23
CA ASP A 335 30.92 13.37 0.04
C ASP A 335 30.26 14.30 -0.99
N CYS A 336 29.58 13.79 -2.00
CA CYS A 336 28.90 14.58 -3.02
C CYS A 336 27.41 14.73 -2.71
N PRO A 337 26.91 15.93 -2.41
CA PRO A 337 25.49 16.15 -2.07
C PRO A 337 24.63 16.15 -3.33
N LEU A 338 24.42 14.96 -3.91
CA LEU A 338 23.55 14.80 -5.09
C LEU A 338 22.08 14.89 -4.71
N GLY A 339 21.32 15.60 -5.55
CA GLY A 339 19.88 15.75 -5.40
C GLY A 339 19.18 15.92 -6.73
N PRO A 340 17.86 15.71 -6.78
CA PRO A 340 17.07 15.82 -7.99
C PRO A 340 17.15 17.24 -8.58
N GLY A 341 17.23 17.32 -9.93
CA GLY A 341 17.34 18.56 -10.67
C GLY A 341 18.77 19.09 -10.84
N MET A 342 19.79 18.45 -10.23
CA MET A 342 21.19 18.83 -10.45
C MET A 342 21.66 18.39 -11.83
N SER A 343 22.39 19.28 -12.53
CA SER A 343 22.90 19.05 -13.88
C SER A 343 24.08 18.08 -13.89
N VAL A 344 24.12 17.22 -14.89
CA VAL A 344 25.17 16.23 -15.13
C VAL A 344 25.48 16.07 -16.60
N GLU A 345 26.71 15.69 -16.92
CA GLU A 345 27.14 15.36 -18.28
C GLU A 345 27.48 13.87 -18.40
N PRO A 346 26.52 13.00 -18.80
CA PRO A 346 26.80 11.60 -19.05
C PRO A 346 27.42 11.40 -20.42
N THR A 347 28.46 10.58 -20.47
CA THR A 347 29.13 10.11 -21.69
C THR A 347 29.00 8.59 -21.78
N VAL A 348 28.22 8.12 -22.71
CA VAL A 348 27.93 6.68 -22.92
C VAL A 348 28.94 6.11 -23.91
N ARG A 349 29.55 4.96 -23.56
CA ARG A 349 30.39 4.20 -24.47
C ARG A 349 29.52 3.26 -25.31
N VAL A 350 29.33 3.62 -26.59
CA VAL A 350 28.40 2.92 -27.51
C VAL A 350 29.05 1.83 -28.35
N ARG A 351 30.41 1.72 -28.35
CA ARG A 351 31.18 0.73 -29.09
C ARG A 351 32.38 0.23 -28.31
#